data_48559e1036b4d180469cf2f9541a4998
#
_entry.id   48559e1036b4d180469cf2f9541a4998
#
_cell.length_a   1.000
_cell.length_b   1.000
_cell.length_c   1.000
_cell.angle_alpha   90.00
_cell.angle_beta   90.00
_cell.angle_gamma   90.00
#
_symmetry.space_group_name_H-M   'P 1'
#
loop_
_entity.id
_entity.type
_entity.pdbx_description
1 polymer ?
#
loop_
_entity_poly.entity_id
_entity_poly.type
_entity_poly.pdbx_seq_one_letter_code
_entity_poly.pdbx_strand_id
1 'polypeptide(L)'
;MPHATEITEWLRAAGCVFAEEEAAILLDSAGSAQELERMISERVSGVPLEHVVGWARFMGLRVEVGPGVFVPRSRTAALVGVASRSLTPGDVVLDLCCGSGAVGLALAELVPGVRLVSADLDLRAVEMARRNLAGLDATVVHGDLFDPVPRELRGRVAVISVVAPYVPTNEIDLLPHEARDFEPRIALDGGADGLQLLGRIIADAPPWLAPGGVLVTEVSEEQSERAAALLRESGLSPEVEIDEEAGTTVVSGRAPRR
;
A
#
# COMPACT_ATOMS: atom_id res chain seq x y z
N MET A 1 28.61 22.51 -0.59
CA MET A 1 27.67 21.41 -0.81
C MET A 1 28.47 20.16 -1.12
N PRO A 2 28.23 19.03 -0.48
CA PRO A 2 28.87 17.78 -0.85
C PRO A 2 28.51 17.41 -2.29
N HIS A 3 29.45 16.78 -3.00
CA HIS A 3 29.23 16.30 -4.37
C HIS A 3 28.52 14.93 -4.35
N ALA A 4 27.86 14.57 -5.43
CA ALA A 4 27.14 13.30 -5.56
C ALA A 4 28.01 12.10 -5.15
N THR A 5 29.28 12.08 -5.53
CA THR A 5 30.24 11.01 -5.18
C THR A 5 30.43 10.87 -3.67
N GLU A 6 30.58 11.98 -2.95
CA GLU A 6 30.75 11.95 -1.48
C GLU A 6 29.50 11.44 -0.78
N ILE A 7 28.32 11.89 -1.23
CA ILE A 7 27.03 11.43 -0.71
C ILE A 7 26.89 9.92 -0.94
N THR A 8 27.17 9.44 -2.16
CA THR A 8 27.14 8.01 -2.50
C THR A 8 28.06 7.19 -1.58
N GLU A 9 29.28 7.68 -1.30
CA GLU A 9 30.22 7.00 -0.39
C GLU A 9 29.66 6.89 1.04
N TRP A 10 29.04 7.96 1.57
CA TRP A 10 28.43 7.95 2.90
C TRP A 10 27.22 7.01 2.98
N LEU A 11 26.35 7.03 1.98
CA LEU A 11 25.19 6.14 1.90
C LEU A 11 25.62 4.68 1.79
N ARG A 12 26.62 4.38 0.98
CA ARG A 12 27.18 3.03 0.83
C ARG A 12 27.82 2.54 2.14
N ALA A 13 28.54 3.40 2.83
CA ALA A 13 29.12 3.09 4.13
C ALA A 13 28.04 2.83 5.21
N ALA A 14 26.87 3.46 5.07
CA ALA A 14 25.68 3.22 5.91
C ALA A 14 24.87 1.98 5.51
N GLY A 15 25.25 1.27 4.43
CA GLY A 15 24.61 0.03 3.98
C GLY A 15 23.50 0.23 2.93
N CYS A 16 23.34 1.43 2.36
CA CYS A 16 22.38 1.66 1.29
C CYS A 16 22.80 0.92 0.00
N VAL A 17 21.95 0.05 -0.50
CA VAL A 17 22.23 -0.78 -1.69
C VAL A 17 22.20 0.04 -2.97
N PHE A 18 21.28 1.01 -3.06
CA PHE A 18 21.07 1.87 -4.24
C PHE A 18 21.63 3.28 -4.00
N ALA A 19 22.85 3.37 -3.42
CA ALA A 19 23.45 4.61 -2.96
C ALA A 19 23.57 5.71 -4.02
N GLU A 20 23.78 5.36 -5.31
CA GLU A 20 23.87 6.31 -6.43
C GLU A 20 22.51 6.94 -6.73
N GLU A 21 21.48 6.13 -6.82
CA GLU A 21 20.11 6.59 -7.08
C GLU A 21 19.59 7.41 -5.91
N GLU A 22 19.86 6.95 -4.67
CA GLU A 22 19.46 7.68 -3.46
C GLU A 22 20.17 9.03 -3.36
N ALA A 23 21.47 9.11 -3.67
CA ALA A 23 22.22 10.36 -3.70
C ALA A 23 21.63 11.35 -4.70
N ALA A 24 21.24 10.87 -5.90
CA ALA A 24 20.60 11.70 -6.91
C ALA A 24 19.24 12.24 -6.44
N ILE A 25 18.43 11.39 -5.79
CA ILE A 25 17.11 11.78 -5.25
C ILE A 25 17.27 12.82 -4.14
N LEU A 26 18.22 12.65 -3.22
CA LEU A 26 18.50 13.63 -2.15
C LEU A 26 18.91 14.99 -2.72
N LEU A 27 19.80 14.99 -3.71
CA LEU A 27 20.25 16.21 -4.37
C LEU A 27 19.13 16.95 -5.12
N ASP A 28 18.26 16.19 -5.80
CA ASP A 28 17.11 16.74 -6.54
C ASP A 28 16.01 17.27 -5.60
N SER A 29 15.86 16.64 -4.43
CA SER A 29 14.79 16.98 -3.49
C SER A 29 15.14 18.14 -2.56
N ALA A 30 16.44 18.40 -2.32
CA ALA A 30 16.86 19.41 -1.34
C ALA A 30 16.73 20.83 -1.91
N GLY A 31 15.99 21.69 -1.23
CA GLY A 31 15.85 23.12 -1.57
C GLY A 31 17.03 23.99 -1.11
N SER A 32 17.91 23.48 -0.24
CA SER A 32 19.05 24.19 0.29
C SER A 32 20.17 23.26 0.73
N ALA A 33 21.39 23.82 0.92
CA ALA A 33 22.53 23.06 1.44
C ALA A 33 22.28 22.50 2.84
N GLN A 34 21.65 23.27 3.70
CA GLN A 34 21.30 22.85 5.05
C GLN A 34 20.28 21.71 5.07
N GLU A 35 19.30 21.77 4.17
CA GLU A 35 18.32 20.70 4.01
C GLU A 35 18.97 19.42 3.50
N LEU A 36 19.87 19.51 2.52
CA LEU A 36 20.62 18.37 2.02
C LEU A 36 21.45 17.70 3.12
N GLU A 37 22.15 18.48 3.95
CA GLU A 37 22.92 17.95 5.09
C GLU A 37 22.02 17.21 6.09
N ARG A 38 20.84 17.77 6.41
CA ARG A 38 19.84 17.12 7.25
C ARG A 38 19.37 15.79 6.62
N MET A 39 18.97 15.82 5.35
CA MET A 39 18.48 14.63 4.63
C MET A 39 19.53 13.52 4.60
N ILE A 40 20.79 13.85 4.32
CA ILE A 40 21.90 12.89 4.32
C ILE A 40 22.08 12.30 5.73
N SER A 41 22.07 13.13 6.77
CA SER A 41 22.22 12.68 8.15
C SER A 41 21.10 11.72 8.57
N GLU A 42 19.87 12.05 8.26
CA GLU A 42 18.71 11.19 8.52
C GLU A 42 18.81 9.87 7.76
N ARG A 43 19.15 9.91 6.47
CA ARG A 43 19.28 8.69 5.66
C ARG A 43 20.41 7.78 6.15
N VAL A 44 21.55 8.33 6.47
CA VAL A 44 22.71 7.59 7.03
C VAL A 44 22.38 7.00 8.41
N SER A 45 21.48 7.62 9.18
CA SER A 45 20.98 7.04 10.45
C SER A 45 19.96 5.92 10.28
N GLY A 46 19.58 5.60 9.03
CA GLY A 46 18.66 4.48 8.69
C GLY A 46 17.22 4.89 8.46
N VAL A 47 16.87 6.18 8.47
CA VAL A 47 15.52 6.64 8.10
C VAL A 47 15.23 6.26 6.64
N PRO A 48 14.07 5.67 6.30
CA PRO A 48 13.70 5.39 4.92
C PRO A 48 13.84 6.63 4.03
N LEU A 49 14.41 6.45 2.83
CA LEU A 49 14.62 7.55 1.88
C LEU A 49 13.34 8.35 1.65
N GLU A 50 12.23 7.65 1.47
CA GLU A 50 10.91 8.23 1.19
C GLU A 50 10.42 9.13 2.34
N HIS A 51 10.70 8.74 3.58
CA HIS A 51 10.40 9.58 4.76
C HIS A 51 11.29 10.81 4.82
N VAL A 52 12.55 10.68 4.40
CA VAL A 52 13.52 11.79 4.36
C VAL A 52 13.10 12.84 3.33
N VAL A 53 12.73 12.39 2.11
CA VAL A 53 12.37 13.30 1.00
C VAL A 53 10.89 13.68 0.98
N GLY A 54 10.05 12.98 1.77
CA GLY A 54 8.62 13.24 1.89
C GLY A 54 7.76 12.64 0.77
N TRP A 55 8.31 11.78 -0.08
CA TRP A 55 7.56 11.13 -1.16
C TRP A 55 8.17 9.79 -1.59
N ALA A 56 7.30 8.92 -2.13
CA ALA A 56 7.67 7.65 -2.75
C ALA A 56 7.29 7.65 -4.23
N ARG A 57 8.03 6.89 -5.04
CA ARG A 57 7.64 6.60 -6.42
C ARG A 57 6.84 5.31 -6.46
N PHE A 58 5.60 5.38 -6.96
CA PHE A 58 4.76 4.20 -7.11
C PHE A 58 4.10 4.21 -8.50
N MET A 59 4.38 3.22 -9.34
CA MET A 59 3.88 3.11 -10.72
C MET A 59 4.09 4.39 -11.57
N GLY A 60 5.23 5.05 -11.40
CA GLY A 60 5.55 6.32 -12.06
C GLY A 60 4.94 7.56 -11.41
N LEU A 61 4.04 7.40 -10.45
CA LEU A 61 3.41 8.48 -9.70
C LEU A 61 4.29 8.91 -8.54
N ARG A 62 4.19 10.19 -8.16
CA ARG A 62 4.77 10.73 -6.93
C ARG A 62 3.70 10.71 -5.85
N VAL A 63 3.91 9.89 -4.82
CA VAL A 63 3.01 9.71 -3.69
C VAL A 63 3.64 10.37 -2.46
N GLU A 64 2.96 11.32 -1.85
CA GLU A 64 3.43 11.91 -0.58
C GLU A 64 3.41 10.84 0.51
N VAL A 65 4.48 10.78 1.28
CA VAL A 65 4.63 9.94 2.45
C VAL A 65 5.35 10.70 3.56
N GLY A 66 5.29 10.21 4.78
CA GLY A 66 5.97 10.86 5.89
C GLY A 66 6.17 9.92 7.07
N PRO A 67 6.87 10.39 8.12
CA PRO A 67 7.17 9.58 9.29
C PRO A 67 5.92 8.91 9.88
N GLY A 68 6.02 7.60 10.11
CA GLY A 68 4.92 6.81 10.67
C GLY A 68 3.80 6.47 9.69
N VAL A 69 4.01 6.64 8.38
CA VAL A 69 3.14 6.12 7.32
C VAL A 69 3.89 5.06 6.54
N PHE A 70 3.23 3.95 6.22
CA PHE A 70 3.80 2.86 5.44
C PHE A 70 4.24 3.35 4.06
N VAL A 71 5.47 3.00 3.65
CA VAL A 71 6.00 3.34 2.33
C VAL A 71 5.43 2.38 1.29
N PRO A 72 4.77 2.86 0.21
CA PRO A 72 4.25 2.00 -0.85
C PRO A 72 5.37 1.16 -1.48
N ARG A 73 5.15 -0.15 -1.59
CA ARG A 73 6.13 -1.07 -2.17
C ARG A 73 5.91 -1.23 -3.67
N SER A 74 6.98 -1.23 -4.44
CA SER A 74 6.92 -1.39 -5.92
C SER A 74 6.19 -2.67 -6.34
N ARG A 75 6.36 -3.78 -5.61
CA ARG A 75 5.69 -5.06 -5.88
C ARG A 75 4.16 -4.98 -5.82
N THR A 76 3.59 -4.06 -5.04
CA THR A 76 2.13 -3.84 -4.94
C THR A 76 1.52 -3.37 -6.28
N ALA A 77 2.34 -2.99 -7.28
CA ALA A 77 1.88 -2.72 -8.64
C ALA A 77 1.16 -3.93 -9.27
N ALA A 78 1.54 -5.16 -8.91
CA ALA A 78 0.86 -6.37 -9.36
C ALA A 78 -0.60 -6.40 -8.90
N LEU A 79 -0.87 -6.05 -7.63
CA LEU A 79 -2.23 -5.93 -7.09
C LEU A 79 -3.04 -4.91 -7.88
N VAL A 80 -2.47 -3.73 -8.16
CA VAL A 80 -3.14 -2.68 -8.96
C VAL A 80 -3.46 -3.20 -10.36
N GLY A 81 -2.53 -3.94 -10.98
CA GLY A 81 -2.73 -4.57 -12.29
C GLY A 81 -3.89 -5.56 -12.30
N VAL A 82 -3.99 -6.43 -11.28
CA VAL A 82 -5.12 -7.38 -11.13
C VAL A 82 -6.45 -6.65 -10.91
N ALA A 83 -6.45 -5.68 -9.99
CA ALA A 83 -7.64 -4.91 -9.63
C ALA A 83 -8.21 -4.12 -10.82
N SER A 84 -7.34 -3.45 -11.60
CA SER A 84 -7.74 -2.62 -12.74
C SER A 84 -8.46 -3.38 -13.85
N ARG A 85 -8.15 -4.68 -14.04
CA ARG A 85 -8.83 -5.54 -15.05
C ARG A 85 -10.34 -5.69 -14.82
N SER A 86 -10.81 -5.42 -13.60
CA SER A 86 -12.20 -5.54 -13.20
C SER A 86 -12.94 -4.20 -13.11
N LEU A 87 -12.29 -3.11 -13.54
CA LEU A 87 -12.81 -1.75 -13.44
C LEU A 87 -13.15 -1.13 -14.78
N THR A 88 -14.19 -0.32 -14.77
CA THR A 88 -14.60 0.58 -15.85
C THR A 88 -14.92 1.97 -15.29
N PRO A 89 -14.92 3.06 -16.11
CA PRO A 89 -15.32 4.38 -15.66
C PRO A 89 -16.71 4.37 -14.99
N GLY A 90 -16.83 5.02 -13.84
CA GLY A 90 -18.04 5.05 -13.03
C GLY A 90 -18.14 3.98 -11.95
N ASP A 91 -17.25 2.98 -11.97
CA ASP A 91 -17.21 1.95 -10.93
C ASP A 91 -16.73 2.50 -9.58
N VAL A 92 -17.21 1.87 -8.50
CA VAL A 92 -16.79 2.19 -7.14
C VAL A 92 -15.66 1.26 -6.72
N VAL A 93 -14.56 1.87 -6.26
CA VAL A 93 -13.41 1.19 -5.64
C VAL A 93 -13.40 1.50 -4.15
N LEU A 94 -13.26 0.46 -3.34
CA LEU A 94 -13.03 0.58 -1.90
C LEU A 94 -11.60 0.13 -1.60
N ASP A 95 -10.75 1.07 -1.17
CA ASP A 95 -9.35 0.83 -0.82
C ASP A 95 -9.21 0.78 0.71
N LEU A 96 -9.13 -0.42 1.27
CA LEU A 96 -9.01 -0.67 2.71
C LEU A 96 -7.54 -0.80 3.13
N CYS A 97 -7.22 -0.35 4.34
CA CYS A 97 -5.84 -0.21 4.81
C CYS A 97 -5.02 0.62 3.81
N CYS A 98 -5.59 1.74 3.38
CA CYS A 98 -5.13 2.49 2.21
C CYS A 98 -3.75 3.14 2.41
N GLY A 99 -3.25 3.24 3.65
CA GLY A 99 -1.97 3.88 3.94
C GLY A 99 -1.92 5.30 3.39
N SER A 100 -0.91 5.58 2.57
CA SER A 100 -0.79 6.88 1.86
C SER A 100 -1.79 7.07 0.70
N GLY A 101 -2.65 6.08 0.40
CA GLY A 101 -3.59 6.13 -0.72
C GLY A 101 -2.96 5.79 -2.08
N ALA A 102 -1.77 5.19 -2.10
CA ALA A 102 -1.01 4.91 -3.33
C ALA A 102 -1.76 3.97 -4.29
N VAL A 103 -2.41 2.92 -3.77
CA VAL A 103 -3.19 1.97 -4.59
C VAL A 103 -4.39 2.66 -5.20
N GLY A 104 -5.17 3.39 -4.39
CA GLY A 104 -6.32 4.16 -4.87
C GLY A 104 -5.93 5.18 -5.94
N LEU A 105 -4.83 5.93 -5.73
CA LEU A 105 -4.29 6.88 -6.70
C LEU A 105 -3.95 6.19 -8.03
N ALA A 106 -3.21 5.08 -7.97
CA ALA A 106 -2.80 4.34 -9.17
C ALA A 106 -4.01 3.77 -9.93
N LEU A 107 -5.03 3.26 -9.22
CA LEU A 107 -6.28 2.78 -9.85
C LEU A 107 -7.04 3.90 -10.55
N ALA A 108 -7.12 5.10 -9.94
CA ALA A 108 -7.78 6.25 -10.55
C ALA A 108 -7.06 6.77 -11.79
N GLU A 109 -5.72 6.70 -11.81
CA GLU A 109 -4.90 7.06 -12.98
C GLU A 109 -5.04 6.04 -14.11
N LEU A 110 -5.07 4.73 -13.80
CA LEU A 110 -5.24 3.68 -14.80
C LEU A 110 -6.64 3.60 -15.38
N VAL A 111 -7.66 3.89 -14.58
CA VAL A 111 -9.07 3.84 -14.98
C VAL A 111 -9.75 5.16 -14.61
N PRO A 112 -9.57 6.21 -15.43
CA PRO A 112 -10.14 7.51 -15.17
C PRO A 112 -11.67 7.46 -15.03
N GLY A 113 -12.20 8.15 -14.03
CA GLY A 113 -13.64 8.21 -13.75
C GLY A 113 -14.13 7.15 -12.77
N VAL A 114 -13.27 6.34 -12.15
CA VAL A 114 -13.67 5.54 -10.99
C VAL A 114 -13.94 6.45 -9.79
N ARG A 115 -14.83 6.00 -8.92
CA ARG A 115 -15.13 6.64 -7.64
C ARG A 115 -14.42 5.92 -6.51
N LEU A 116 -13.54 6.61 -5.80
CA LEU A 116 -12.74 6.02 -4.72
C LEU A 116 -13.39 6.26 -3.35
N VAL A 117 -13.37 5.23 -2.52
CA VAL A 117 -13.51 5.35 -1.07
C VAL A 117 -12.32 4.66 -0.44
N SER A 118 -11.48 5.41 0.27
CA SER A 118 -10.26 4.90 0.92
C SER A 118 -10.43 4.96 2.43
N ALA A 119 -10.10 3.90 3.14
CA ALA A 119 -10.25 3.81 4.58
C ALA A 119 -8.97 3.32 5.24
N ASP A 120 -8.60 3.95 6.36
CA ASP A 120 -7.50 3.52 7.22
C ASP A 120 -7.81 3.78 8.69
N LEU A 121 -7.19 2.99 9.56
CA LEU A 121 -7.31 3.12 11.02
C LEU A 121 -6.34 4.16 11.58
N ASP A 122 -5.20 4.41 10.91
CA ASP A 122 -4.22 5.41 11.34
C ASP A 122 -4.58 6.79 10.75
N LEU A 123 -4.79 7.78 11.63
CA LEU A 123 -5.07 9.16 11.22
C LEU A 123 -3.97 9.77 10.35
N ARG A 124 -2.69 9.39 10.55
CA ARG A 124 -1.57 9.90 9.75
C ARG A 124 -1.67 9.39 8.31
N ALA A 125 -2.02 8.10 8.14
CA ALA A 125 -2.30 7.51 6.85
C ALA A 125 -3.47 8.21 6.15
N VAL A 126 -4.58 8.41 6.87
CA VAL A 126 -5.77 9.13 6.36
C VAL A 126 -5.44 10.54 5.90
N GLU A 127 -4.64 11.30 6.67
CA GLU A 127 -4.23 12.66 6.30
C GLU A 127 -3.36 12.64 5.04
N MET A 128 -2.46 11.67 4.91
CA MET A 128 -1.61 11.52 3.74
C MET A 128 -2.42 11.11 2.51
N ALA A 129 -3.32 10.12 2.65
CA ALA A 129 -4.22 9.71 1.57
C ALA A 129 -5.11 10.86 1.08
N ARG A 130 -5.60 11.72 1.97
CA ARG A 130 -6.37 12.92 1.58
C ARG A 130 -5.58 13.87 0.71
N ARG A 131 -4.28 14.05 0.96
CA ARG A 131 -3.40 14.89 0.12
C ARG A 131 -3.17 14.24 -1.24
N ASN A 132 -2.82 12.95 -1.24
CA ASN A 132 -2.51 12.22 -2.47
C ASN A 132 -3.73 12.05 -3.40
N LEU A 133 -4.92 11.94 -2.82
CA LEU A 133 -6.18 11.77 -3.58
C LEU A 133 -6.92 13.10 -3.83
N ALA A 134 -6.30 14.22 -3.46
CA ALA A 134 -6.90 15.54 -3.68
C ALA A 134 -7.12 15.80 -5.18
N GLY A 135 -8.32 16.26 -5.55
CA GLY A 135 -8.68 16.53 -6.94
C GLY A 135 -9.26 15.35 -7.71
N LEU A 136 -9.28 14.15 -7.12
CA LEU A 136 -9.98 12.98 -7.65
C LEU A 136 -11.41 12.88 -7.07
N ASP A 137 -12.27 12.06 -7.71
CA ASP A 137 -13.55 11.65 -7.11
C ASP A 137 -13.29 10.63 -6.00
N ALA A 138 -12.78 11.12 -4.88
CA ALA A 138 -12.30 10.31 -3.78
C ALA A 138 -12.83 10.80 -2.43
N THR A 139 -13.23 9.85 -1.58
CA THR A 139 -13.61 10.07 -0.18
C THR A 139 -12.66 9.29 0.71
N VAL A 140 -11.94 9.95 1.62
CA VAL A 140 -11.04 9.29 2.57
C VAL A 140 -11.62 9.35 3.97
N VAL A 141 -11.86 8.19 4.57
CA VAL A 141 -12.50 8.03 5.87
C VAL A 141 -11.56 7.38 6.89
N HIS A 142 -11.69 7.77 8.15
CA HIS A 142 -10.93 7.20 9.27
C HIS A 142 -11.80 6.21 10.04
N GLY A 143 -11.31 5.01 10.28
CA GLY A 143 -11.97 4.00 11.11
C GLY A 143 -11.55 2.57 10.80
N ASP A 144 -12.11 1.62 11.56
CA ASP A 144 -11.79 0.19 11.42
C ASP A 144 -12.53 -0.41 10.22
N LEU A 145 -11.75 -0.76 9.18
CA LEU A 145 -12.20 -1.48 7.99
C LEU A 145 -13.47 -0.88 7.35
N PHE A 146 -14.59 -1.61 7.42
CA PHE A 146 -15.85 -1.22 6.80
C PHE A 146 -16.71 -0.26 7.64
N ASP A 147 -16.39 -0.06 8.91
CA ASP A 147 -17.23 0.74 9.82
C ASP A 147 -17.49 2.18 9.33
N PRO A 148 -16.47 2.92 8.85
CA PRO A 148 -16.65 4.28 8.36
C PRO A 148 -17.16 4.35 6.93
N VAL A 149 -17.27 3.23 6.21
CA VAL A 149 -17.67 3.19 4.80
C VAL A 149 -19.16 3.51 4.65
N PRO A 150 -19.56 4.43 3.75
CA PRO A 150 -20.97 4.77 3.52
C PRO A 150 -21.82 3.54 3.16
N ARG A 151 -22.88 3.31 3.96
CA ARG A 151 -23.73 2.10 3.85
C ARG A 151 -24.45 1.96 2.50
N GLU A 152 -24.66 3.07 1.80
CA GLU A 152 -25.24 3.10 0.45
C GLU A 152 -24.37 2.44 -0.62
N LEU A 153 -23.10 2.16 -0.32
CA LEU A 153 -22.18 1.45 -1.22
C LEU A 153 -22.30 -0.08 -1.11
N ARG A 154 -23.08 -0.60 -0.18
CA ARG A 154 -23.34 -2.05 -0.09
C ARG A 154 -23.94 -2.58 -1.39
N GLY A 155 -23.34 -3.66 -1.90
CA GLY A 155 -23.72 -4.28 -3.17
C GLY A 155 -23.35 -3.48 -4.42
N ARG A 156 -22.51 -2.43 -4.29
CA ARG A 156 -22.12 -1.53 -5.39
C ARG A 156 -20.64 -1.43 -5.65
N VAL A 157 -19.80 -2.03 -4.80
CA VAL A 157 -18.34 -1.94 -4.92
C VAL A 157 -17.88 -2.92 -6.00
N ALA A 158 -17.28 -2.42 -7.06
CA ALA A 158 -16.73 -3.23 -8.14
C ALA A 158 -15.42 -3.90 -7.74
N VAL A 159 -14.57 -3.17 -7.02
CA VAL A 159 -13.29 -3.67 -6.51
C VAL A 159 -13.09 -3.22 -5.05
N ILE A 160 -12.76 -4.18 -4.20
CA ILE A 160 -12.16 -3.93 -2.88
C ILE A 160 -10.68 -4.24 -3.01
N SER A 161 -9.80 -3.22 -2.93
CA SER A 161 -8.35 -3.39 -2.85
C SER A 161 -7.90 -3.39 -1.40
N VAL A 162 -6.97 -4.28 -1.07
CA VAL A 162 -6.46 -4.42 0.30
C VAL A 162 -4.97 -4.73 0.30
N VAL A 163 -4.20 -3.88 0.95
CA VAL A 163 -2.82 -4.20 1.37
C VAL A 163 -2.82 -4.23 2.90
N ALA A 164 -3.40 -5.29 3.44
CA ALA A 164 -3.42 -5.50 4.88
C ALA A 164 -2.03 -5.81 5.42
N PRO A 165 -1.70 -5.48 6.67
CA PRO A 165 -0.53 -6.02 7.33
C PRO A 165 -0.59 -7.55 7.33
N TYR A 166 0.48 -8.19 6.81
CA TYR A 166 0.52 -9.65 6.64
C TYR A 166 1.76 -10.31 7.25
N VAL A 167 2.60 -9.56 7.97
CA VAL A 167 3.77 -10.12 8.65
C VAL A 167 3.31 -10.82 9.93
N PRO A 168 3.66 -12.10 10.14
CA PRO A 168 3.41 -12.76 11.40
C PRO A 168 4.06 -12.03 12.57
N THR A 169 3.34 -11.90 13.69
CA THR A 169 3.80 -11.11 14.85
C THR A 169 5.21 -11.47 15.32
N ASN A 170 5.56 -12.75 15.27
CA ASN A 170 6.87 -13.27 15.67
C ASN A 170 7.99 -13.05 14.63
N GLU A 171 7.66 -12.57 13.45
CA GLU A 171 8.60 -12.30 12.36
C GLU A 171 8.92 -10.80 12.20
N ILE A 172 8.19 -9.93 12.90
CA ILE A 172 8.41 -8.48 12.81
C ILE A 172 9.85 -8.09 13.16
N ASP A 173 10.45 -8.74 14.16
CA ASP A 173 11.82 -8.47 14.58
C ASP A 173 12.87 -8.91 13.53
N LEU A 174 12.47 -9.71 12.54
CA LEU A 174 13.30 -10.16 11.42
C LEU A 174 13.24 -9.21 10.21
N LEU A 175 12.34 -8.25 10.23
CA LEU A 175 12.21 -7.26 9.15
C LEU A 175 13.47 -6.40 9.02
N PRO A 176 13.76 -5.88 7.83
CA PRO A 176 14.78 -4.87 7.64
C PRO A 176 14.59 -3.70 8.62
N HIS A 177 15.70 -3.15 9.09
CA HIS A 177 15.75 -2.05 10.07
C HIS A 177 14.82 -0.88 9.70
N GLU A 178 14.80 -0.49 8.42
CA GLU A 178 13.95 0.60 7.92
C GLU A 178 12.46 0.36 8.17
N ALA A 179 11.98 -0.85 7.88
CA ALA A 179 10.57 -1.19 8.12
C ALA A 179 10.28 -1.33 9.62
N ARG A 180 11.12 -2.08 10.32
CA ARG A 180 10.92 -2.40 11.74
C ARG A 180 10.90 -1.18 12.65
N ASP A 181 11.82 -0.22 12.43
CA ASP A 181 12.04 0.87 13.36
C ASP A 181 11.33 2.18 12.95
N PHE A 182 10.98 2.34 11.68
CA PHE A 182 10.40 3.60 11.15
C PHE A 182 8.97 3.48 10.60
N GLU A 183 8.50 2.28 10.28
CA GLU A 183 7.11 2.08 9.88
C GLU A 183 6.23 1.70 11.07
N PRO A 184 4.96 2.10 11.10
CA PRO A 184 4.09 1.82 12.24
C PRO A 184 3.80 0.32 12.33
N ARG A 185 3.93 -0.26 13.51
CA ARG A 185 3.69 -1.69 13.75
C ARG A 185 2.31 -2.14 13.26
N ILE A 186 1.30 -1.28 13.38
CA ILE A 186 -0.07 -1.55 12.92
C ILE A 186 -0.15 -1.79 11.39
N ALA A 187 0.80 -1.26 10.61
CA ALA A 187 0.87 -1.48 9.17
C ALA A 187 1.67 -2.74 8.79
N LEU A 188 2.29 -3.42 9.76
CA LEU A 188 3.14 -4.60 9.54
C LEU A 188 2.52 -5.86 10.14
N ASP A 189 2.00 -5.78 11.37
CA ASP A 189 1.58 -6.91 12.20
C ASP A 189 0.23 -7.49 11.74
N GLY A 190 0.27 -8.61 11.03
CA GLY A 190 -0.91 -9.34 10.56
C GLY A 190 -1.45 -10.35 11.57
N GLY A 191 -0.91 -10.40 12.80
CA GLY A 191 -1.29 -11.37 13.82
C GLY A 191 -0.44 -12.64 13.78
N ALA A 192 -0.89 -13.68 14.46
CA ALA A 192 -0.09 -14.90 14.70
C ALA A 192 0.36 -15.62 13.41
N ASP A 193 -0.49 -15.64 12.38
CA ASP A 193 -0.23 -16.25 11.06
C ASP A 193 -0.11 -15.19 9.94
N GLY A 194 -0.18 -13.91 10.29
CA GLY A 194 -0.16 -12.81 9.33
C GLY A 194 -1.50 -12.60 8.58
N LEU A 195 -2.52 -13.39 8.83
CA LEU A 195 -3.79 -13.35 8.09
C LEU A 195 -5.00 -12.94 8.94
N GLN A 196 -4.80 -12.59 10.22
CA GLN A 196 -5.93 -12.30 11.11
C GLN A 196 -6.77 -11.10 10.63
N LEU A 197 -6.12 -10.00 10.24
CA LEU A 197 -6.83 -8.84 9.73
C LEU A 197 -7.47 -9.11 8.37
N LEU A 198 -6.73 -9.76 7.47
CA LEU A 198 -7.26 -10.14 6.16
C LEU A 198 -8.47 -11.06 6.29
N GLY A 199 -8.46 -12.01 7.24
CA GLY A 199 -9.60 -12.88 7.51
C GLY A 199 -10.87 -12.12 7.91
N ARG A 200 -10.76 -11.06 8.74
CA ARG A 200 -11.88 -10.16 9.08
C ARG A 200 -12.40 -9.46 7.83
N ILE A 201 -11.48 -8.90 7.03
CA ILE A 201 -11.85 -8.20 5.79
C ILE A 201 -12.59 -9.12 4.83
N ILE A 202 -12.07 -10.33 4.59
CA ILE A 202 -12.70 -11.31 3.69
C ILE A 202 -14.09 -11.72 4.17
N ALA A 203 -14.26 -11.93 5.48
CA ALA A 203 -15.56 -12.31 6.05
C ALA A 203 -16.62 -11.22 5.87
N ASP A 204 -16.23 -9.95 5.98
CA ASP A 204 -17.12 -8.80 5.93
C ASP A 204 -17.29 -8.21 4.52
N ALA A 205 -16.48 -8.63 3.53
CA ALA A 205 -16.49 -8.07 2.16
C ALA A 205 -17.74 -8.40 1.32
N PRO A 206 -18.32 -9.63 1.35
CA PRO A 206 -19.36 -10.02 0.40
C PRO A 206 -20.58 -9.08 0.34
N PRO A 207 -21.10 -8.51 1.45
CA PRO A 207 -22.21 -7.57 1.40
C PRO A 207 -21.93 -6.24 0.69
N TRP A 208 -20.66 -5.90 0.44
CA TRP A 208 -20.26 -4.67 -0.20
C TRP A 208 -20.05 -4.82 -1.69
N LEU A 209 -19.63 -6.02 -2.14
CA LEU A 209 -19.33 -6.28 -3.53
C LEU A 209 -20.59 -6.24 -4.41
N ALA A 210 -20.48 -5.59 -5.55
CA ALA A 210 -21.45 -5.70 -6.64
C ALA A 210 -21.46 -7.14 -7.20
N PRO A 211 -22.54 -7.57 -7.90
CA PRO A 211 -22.52 -8.83 -8.62
C PRO A 211 -21.33 -8.92 -9.59
N GLY A 212 -20.46 -9.93 -9.40
CA GLY A 212 -19.21 -10.07 -10.14
C GLY A 212 -18.07 -9.17 -9.69
N GLY A 213 -18.27 -8.35 -8.64
CA GLY A 213 -17.21 -7.55 -8.02
C GLY A 213 -16.11 -8.42 -7.40
N VAL A 214 -14.94 -7.82 -7.14
CA VAL A 214 -13.73 -8.55 -6.76
C VAL A 214 -13.08 -7.94 -5.52
N LEU A 215 -12.67 -8.76 -4.57
CA LEU A 215 -11.70 -8.40 -3.55
C LEU A 215 -10.31 -8.82 -4.04
N VAL A 216 -9.32 -7.92 -3.96
CA VAL A 216 -7.93 -8.18 -4.37
C VAL A 216 -7.01 -7.83 -3.22
N THR A 217 -6.08 -8.72 -2.90
CA THR A 217 -5.11 -8.55 -1.80
C THR A 217 -3.73 -9.08 -2.17
N GLU A 218 -2.70 -8.52 -1.53
CA GLU A 218 -1.33 -8.99 -1.56
C GLU A 218 -1.05 -9.84 -0.31
N VAL A 219 -0.37 -10.98 -0.47
CA VAL A 219 0.06 -11.86 0.62
C VAL A 219 1.43 -12.46 0.27
N SER A 220 2.09 -13.13 1.23
CA SER A 220 3.23 -13.99 0.90
C SER A 220 2.77 -15.24 0.14
N GLU A 221 3.67 -15.86 -0.63
CA GLU A 221 3.36 -17.10 -1.36
C GLU A 221 2.85 -18.20 -0.41
N GLU A 222 3.49 -18.34 0.77
CA GLU A 222 3.10 -19.31 1.79
C GLU A 222 1.69 -19.11 2.35
N GLN A 223 1.21 -17.87 2.34
CA GLN A 223 -0.12 -17.49 2.83
C GLN A 223 -1.22 -17.68 1.77
N SER A 224 -0.84 -17.85 0.51
CA SER A 224 -1.77 -17.79 -0.64
C SER A 224 -2.88 -18.84 -0.58
N GLU A 225 -2.55 -20.09 -0.27
CA GLU A 225 -3.55 -21.17 -0.15
C GLU A 225 -4.55 -20.90 0.97
N ARG A 226 -4.07 -20.39 2.13
CA ARG A 226 -4.95 -20.08 3.25
C ARG A 226 -5.84 -18.88 2.94
N ALA A 227 -5.31 -17.83 2.30
CA ALA A 227 -6.09 -16.69 1.83
C ALA A 227 -7.18 -17.11 0.83
N ALA A 228 -6.83 -17.98 -0.14
CA ALA A 228 -7.78 -18.54 -1.08
C ALA A 228 -8.86 -19.40 -0.41
N ALA A 229 -8.52 -20.14 0.65
CA ALA A 229 -9.50 -20.90 1.43
C ALA A 229 -10.49 -19.96 2.14
N LEU A 230 -10.01 -18.88 2.78
CA LEU A 230 -10.86 -17.87 3.44
C LEU A 230 -11.85 -17.22 2.44
N LEU A 231 -11.40 -16.94 1.22
CA LEU A 231 -12.27 -16.41 0.16
C LEU A 231 -13.38 -17.41 -0.20
N ARG A 232 -13.06 -18.71 -0.36
CA ARG A 232 -14.07 -19.75 -0.63
C ARG A 232 -15.08 -19.89 0.52
N GLU A 233 -14.60 -19.89 1.75
CA GLU A 233 -15.44 -19.94 2.97
C GLU A 233 -16.43 -18.78 3.02
N SER A 234 -16.05 -17.60 2.49
CA SER A 234 -16.89 -16.40 2.39
C SER A 234 -17.77 -16.34 1.13
N GLY A 235 -17.79 -17.40 0.31
CA GLY A 235 -18.62 -17.48 -0.91
C GLY A 235 -18.04 -16.76 -2.11
N LEU A 236 -16.77 -16.37 -2.08
CA LEU A 236 -16.07 -15.77 -3.21
C LEU A 236 -15.27 -16.83 -3.98
N SER A 237 -15.18 -16.69 -5.29
CA SER A 237 -14.36 -17.57 -6.15
C SER A 237 -12.93 -17.06 -6.20
N PRO A 238 -11.96 -17.78 -5.60
CA PRO A 238 -10.58 -17.30 -5.53
C PRO A 238 -9.81 -17.56 -6.82
N GLU A 239 -8.85 -16.66 -7.09
CA GLU A 239 -7.79 -16.78 -8.08
C GLU A 239 -6.48 -16.33 -7.44
N VAL A 240 -5.38 -17.00 -7.77
CA VAL A 240 -4.02 -16.70 -7.25
C VAL A 240 -3.12 -16.40 -8.43
N GLU A 241 -2.48 -15.25 -8.42
CA GLU A 241 -1.47 -14.84 -9.40
C GLU A 241 -0.13 -14.63 -8.68
N ILE A 242 0.91 -15.32 -9.13
CA ILE A 242 2.28 -15.17 -8.61
C ILE A 242 3.07 -14.38 -9.63
N ASP A 243 3.67 -13.27 -9.18
CA ASP A 243 4.62 -12.49 -9.97
C ASP A 243 6.02 -12.74 -9.41
N GLU A 244 6.73 -13.69 -10.05
CA GLU A 244 8.09 -14.08 -9.63
C GLU A 244 9.09 -12.93 -9.80
N GLU A 245 8.92 -12.08 -10.80
CA GLU A 245 9.80 -10.94 -11.06
C GLU A 245 9.65 -9.86 -10.00
N ALA A 246 8.43 -9.55 -9.61
CA ALA A 246 8.12 -8.59 -8.55
C ALA A 246 8.28 -9.20 -7.14
N GLY A 247 8.35 -10.54 -7.02
CA GLY A 247 8.41 -11.24 -5.74
C GLY A 247 7.16 -11.05 -4.91
N THR A 248 5.98 -11.13 -5.52
CA THR A 248 4.69 -10.92 -4.84
C THR A 248 3.64 -11.92 -5.30
N THR A 249 2.70 -12.21 -4.41
CA THR A 249 1.53 -13.05 -4.69
C THR A 249 0.26 -12.24 -4.47
N VAL A 250 -0.56 -12.15 -5.50
CA VAL A 250 -1.85 -11.51 -5.47
C VAL A 250 -2.94 -12.58 -5.42
N VAL A 251 -3.82 -12.47 -4.42
CA VAL A 251 -4.97 -13.35 -4.28
C VAL A 251 -6.23 -12.51 -4.47
N SER A 252 -7.11 -12.95 -5.36
CA SER A 252 -8.38 -12.27 -5.59
C SER A 252 -9.56 -13.20 -5.35
N GLY A 253 -10.71 -12.62 -4.99
CA GLY A 253 -11.95 -13.36 -4.78
C GLY A 253 -13.13 -12.67 -5.45
N ARG A 254 -13.78 -13.36 -6.38
CA ARG A 254 -14.88 -12.80 -7.17
C ARG A 254 -16.24 -13.18 -6.60
N ALA A 255 -17.11 -12.19 -6.44
CA ALA A 255 -18.49 -12.40 -6.06
C ALA A 255 -19.31 -13.06 -7.20
N PRO A 256 -20.35 -13.85 -6.89
CA PRO A 256 -21.22 -14.43 -7.90
C PRO A 256 -21.85 -13.36 -8.83
N ARG A 257 -21.97 -13.69 -10.12
CA ARG A 257 -22.77 -12.90 -11.07
C ARG A 257 -24.21 -13.39 -10.95
N ARG A 258 -25.07 -12.58 -10.41
CA ARG A 258 -26.52 -12.88 -10.40
C ARG A 258 -27.18 -12.29 -11.64
#